data_2880305554b6c51ba2914a093e21b669
#
_entry.id   2880305554b6c51ba2914a093e21b669
#
_cell.length_a   1.000
_cell.length_b   1.000
_cell.length_c   1.000
_cell.angle_alpha   90.00
_cell.angle_beta   90.00
_cell.angle_gamma   90.00
#
_symmetry.space_group_name_H-M   'P 1'
#
loop_
_entity.id
_entity.type
_entity.pdbx_description
1 polymer ?
#
loop_
_entity_poly.entity_id
_entity_poly.type
_entity_poly.pdbx_seq_one_letter_code
_entity_poly.pdbx_strand_id
1 'polypeptide(L)'
;MLPPGLLRTAPLRGETTLSLICRIASRYGLESKALRSCWHWRNHQPKHESGACRADAEVLLNAAGRQLLAGLCGVEEGVLARALPSWGQEDAKLPAEESGVPAAAWRIGGAVAGPVAFGCSLCTARRTGTVVRVVRYAPFWSRVCVRHGRWLLDADADQPHEYLDVRHLPEMAAAQRRWSGVARRAARAGAEPERVFALAYAVVARWWDQALSWERETIWPQRLHQVAGGDAGGDLERWRIVGRDAVVFPEVVAVAEALLDPGMGELVWMDSGAGRPRALPADGMFCRRLGERVGRVWLGPLAATDHGGPLIAWMGSVIRLRRGAGGPPGYDNDPWWLRREHQPVTTAGRLRVLGKEKRVPGSGTMWRTVVPPEQRARIGSLIDSAEEQLLQLRGVQSGPTAEVARQLLRGLGHSAGLIEAAWKRTAVAAVNGGVPWEEVARWADMPAEVLRSMLTAGKPEDGG
;
A
#
# COMPACT_ATOMS: atom_id res chain seq x y z
N MET A 1 -28.33 36.48 -10.65
CA MET A 1 -28.01 35.13 -11.18
C MET A 1 -27.39 35.31 -12.55
N LEU A 2 -26.14 34.90 -12.76
CA LEU A 2 -25.51 34.97 -14.09
C LEU A 2 -26.28 34.01 -15.04
N PRO A 3 -26.49 34.40 -16.31
CA PRO A 3 -27.19 33.54 -17.26
C PRO A 3 -26.40 32.22 -17.40
N PRO A 4 -27.12 31.08 -17.41
CA PRO A 4 -26.48 29.78 -17.55
C PRO A 4 -25.72 29.68 -18.87
N GLY A 5 -24.49 29.23 -18.83
CA GLY A 5 -23.67 28.96 -20.03
C GLY A 5 -22.64 30.01 -20.45
N LEU A 6 -22.50 31.12 -19.73
CA LEU A 6 -21.50 32.15 -20.07
C LEU A 6 -20.04 31.59 -19.99
N LEU A 7 -19.77 30.63 -19.14
CA LEU A 7 -18.45 30.01 -19.00
C LEU A 7 -18.56 28.49 -19.01
N ARG A 8 -18.73 27.91 -20.20
CA ARG A 8 -18.81 26.45 -20.36
C ARG A 8 -17.59 25.76 -19.73
N THR A 9 -17.83 24.93 -18.72
CA THR A 9 -16.81 24.12 -18.04
C THR A 9 -17.11 22.65 -18.23
N ALA A 10 -16.44 22.03 -19.21
CA ALA A 10 -16.61 20.62 -19.48
C ALA A 10 -16.01 19.77 -18.37
N PRO A 11 -16.67 18.68 -17.94
CA PRO A 11 -16.11 17.73 -17.00
C PRO A 11 -14.95 16.94 -17.63
N LEU A 12 -14.03 16.46 -16.80
CA LEU A 12 -12.97 15.54 -17.21
C LEU A 12 -13.40 14.11 -16.88
N ARG A 13 -13.05 13.17 -17.73
CA ARG A 13 -13.40 11.77 -17.51
C ARG A 13 -12.86 11.25 -16.18
N GLY A 14 -13.75 10.73 -15.35
CA GLY A 14 -13.43 10.21 -14.02
C GLY A 14 -13.25 11.28 -12.95
N GLU A 15 -13.51 12.56 -13.25
CA GLU A 15 -13.39 13.64 -12.28
C GLU A 15 -14.38 13.47 -11.13
N THR A 16 -14.01 13.91 -9.91
CA THR A 16 -14.96 14.02 -8.79
C THR A 16 -15.85 15.23 -8.97
N THR A 17 -17.09 15.16 -8.48
CA THR A 17 -18.02 16.31 -8.57
C THR A 17 -17.49 17.51 -7.82
N LEU A 18 -16.83 17.31 -6.66
CA LEU A 18 -16.18 18.39 -5.94
C LEU A 18 -15.08 19.07 -6.77
N SER A 19 -14.26 18.30 -7.46
CA SER A 19 -13.20 18.84 -8.33
C SER A 19 -13.78 19.69 -9.45
N LEU A 20 -14.85 19.24 -10.10
CA LEU A 20 -15.56 20.04 -11.12
C LEU A 20 -16.12 21.33 -10.54
N ILE A 21 -16.78 21.29 -9.37
CA ILE A 21 -17.29 22.48 -8.67
C ILE A 21 -16.16 23.47 -8.36
N CYS A 22 -15.00 22.99 -7.88
CA CYS A 22 -13.83 23.84 -7.63
C CYS A 22 -13.34 24.51 -8.92
N ARG A 23 -13.33 23.80 -10.05
CA ARG A 23 -12.95 24.38 -11.35
C ARG A 23 -13.94 25.41 -11.86
N ILE A 24 -15.23 25.17 -11.68
CA ILE A 24 -16.28 26.15 -12.02
C ILE A 24 -16.08 27.39 -11.15
N ALA A 25 -15.98 27.24 -9.83
CA ALA A 25 -15.80 28.35 -8.92
C ALA A 25 -14.56 29.20 -9.29
N SER A 26 -13.43 28.54 -9.53
CA SER A 26 -12.20 29.23 -9.98
C SER A 26 -12.40 30.03 -11.27
N ARG A 27 -13.17 29.50 -12.22
CA ARG A 27 -13.45 30.18 -13.48
C ARG A 27 -14.34 31.43 -13.31
N TYR A 28 -15.17 31.45 -12.28
CA TYR A 28 -15.99 32.61 -11.90
C TYR A 28 -15.30 33.53 -10.89
N GLY A 29 -14.03 33.26 -10.53
CA GLY A 29 -13.30 34.04 -9.53
C GLY A 29 -13.86 33.86 -8.10
N LEU A 30 -14.54 32.76 -7.84
CA LEU A 30 -15.19 32.46 -6.57
C LEU A 30 -14.40 31.36 -5.83
N GLU A 31 -14.51 31.37 -4.52
CA GLU A 31 -14.15 30.20 -3.73
C GLU A 31 -15.20 29.07 -3.90
N SER A 32 -14.76 27.83 -3.89
CA SER A 32 -15.68 26.69 -4.03
C SER A 32 -16.73 26.63 -2.94
N LYS A 33 -16.42 27.12 -1.71
CA LYS A 33 -17.36 27.26 -0.61
C LYS A 33 -18.46 28.29 -0.94
N ALA A 34 -18.10 29.43 -1.51
CA ALA A 34 -19.06 30.47 -1.91
C ALA A 34 -20.02 29.96 -2.98
N LEU A 35 -19.51 29.23 -4.01
CA LEU A 35 -20.38 28.63 -5.03
C LEU A 35 -21.34 27.62 -4.44
N ARG A 36 -20.90 26.76 -3.52
CA ARG A 36 -21.75 25.79 -2.85
C ARG A 36 -22.80 26.42 -1.93
N SER A 37 -22.46 27.51 -1.25
CA SER A 37 -23.39 28.22 -0.37
C SER A 37 -24.55 28.91 -1.12
N CYS A 38 -24.45 29.10 -2.43
CA CYS A 38 -25.56 29.57 -3.27
C CYS A 38 -26.68 28.52 -3.41
N TRP A 39 -26.45 27.26 -3.08
CA TRP A 39 -27.46 26.22 -3.10
C TRP A 39 -28.14 26.13 -1.73
N HIS A 40 -29.48 26.06 -1.72
CA HIS A 40 -30.19 25.90 -0.47
C HIS A 40 -29.80 24.59 0.21
N TRP A 41 -29.20 24.72 1.37
CA TRP A 41 -28.75 23.62 2.20
C TRP A 41 -29.92 23.13 3.05
N ARG A 42 -30.50 22.00 2.74
CA ARG A 42 -31.67 21.46 3.49
C ARG A 42 -31.33 20.62 4.71
N ASN A 43 -30.09 20.23 4.91
CA ASN A 43 -29.70 19.43 6.08
C ASN A 43 -28.60 20.11 6.88
N HIS A 44 -28.74 19.97 8.19
CA HIS A 44 -27.81 20.47 9.20
C HIS A 44 -26.37 20.37 8.73
N GLN A 45 -25.72 21.51 8.62
CA GLN A 45 -24.26 21.55 8.48
C GLN A 45 -23.67 20.54 9.46
N PRO A 46 -22.84 19.59 9.02
CA PRO A 46 -22.07 18.81 9.96
C PRO A 46 -21.36 19.82 10.86
N LYS A 47 -21.55 19.70 12.17
CA LYS A 47 -21.05 20.64 13.20
C LYS A 47 -19.52 20.89 13.16
N HIS A 48 -18.80 20.32 12.21
CA HIS A 48 -17.36 20.30 12.08
C HIS A 48 -16.79 20.74 10.70
N GLU A 49 -17.59 21.39 9.84
CA GLU A 49 -17.04 21.98 8.62
C GLU A 49 -16.39 23.36 8.82
N SER A 50 -15.62 23.54 9.88
CA SER A 50 -14.71 24.69 10.03
C SER A 50 -13.38 24.51 9.33
N GLY A 51 -13.11 23.37 8.70
CA GLY A 51 -11.88 23.03 8.01
C GLY A 51 -11.98 23.11 6.46
N ALA A 52 -10.85 23.28 5.80
CA ALA A 52 -10.73 23.10 4.37
C ALA A 52 -11.25 21.70 3.96
N CYS A 53 -12.06 21.65 2.91
CA CYS A 53 -12.59 20.37 2.41
C CYS A 53 -11.40 19.51 1.95
N ARG A 54 -11.37 18.25 2.38
CA ARG A 54 -10.31 17.32 1.97
C ARG A 54 -10.33 17.13 0.46
N ALA A 55 -9.18 16.94 -0.13
CA ALA A 55 -9.07 16.75 -1.58
C ALA A 55 -9.77 15.48 -2.08
N ASP A 56 -9.88 14.44 -1.23
CA ASP A 56 -10.57 13.19 -1.52
C ASP A 56 -12.09 13.24 -1.23
N ALA A 57 -12.62 14.38 -0.82
CA ALA A 57 -14.05 14.53 -0.59
C ALA A 57 -14.83 14.50 -1.91
N GLU A 58 -16.07 14.04 -1.81
CA GLU A 58 -17.02 14.01 -2.91
C GLU A 58 -18.26 14.82 -2.58
N VAL A 59 -18.86 15.45 -3.57
CA VAL A 59 -20.15 16.13 -3.46
C VAL A 59 -21.22 15.26 -4.09
N LEU A 60 -22.14 14.80 -3.27
CA LEU A 60 -23.32 14.05 -3.70
C LEU A 60 -24.49 15.03 -3.87
N LEU A 61 -25.23 14.92 -4.96
CA LEU A 61 -26.26 15.84 -5.37
C LEU A 61 -27.63 15.11 -5.48
N ASN A 62 -28.71 15.78 -5.08
CA ASN A 62 -30.04 15.34 -5.47
C ASN A 62 -30.35 15.68 -6.95
N ALA A 63 -31.49 15.26 -7.49
CA ALA A 63 -31.88 15.51 -8.89
C ALA A 63 -31.84 16.99 -9.26
N ALA A 64 -32.45 17.86 -8.43
CA ALA A 64 -32.45 19.30 -8.65
C ALA A 64 -31.03 19.92 -8.58
N GLY A 65 -30.15 19.42 -7.70
CA GLY A 65 -28.75 19.81 -7.63
C GLY A 65 -27.96 19.41 -8.87
N ARG A 66 -28.22 18.24 -9.44
CA ARG A 66 -27.65 17.80 -10.72
C ARG A 66 -28.07 18.70 -11.89
N GLN A 67 -29.33 19.02 -11.99
CA GLN A 67 -29.86 19.95 -13.01
C GLN A 67 -29.24 21.35 -12.87
N LEU A 68 -29.13 21.86 -11.65
CA LEU A 68 -28.49 23.14 -11.39
C LEU A 68 -27.02 23.14 -11.80
N LEU A 69 -26.27 22.07 -11.45
CA LEU A 69 -24.87 21.95 -11.84
C LEU A 69 -24.70 21.83 -13.35
N ALA A 70 -25.58 21.09 -14.03
CA ALA A 70 -25.60 21.00 -15.49
C ALA A 70 -25.82 22.36 -16.14
N GLY A 71 -26.76 23.15 -15.63
CA GLY A 71 -26.98 24.55 -16.07
C GLY A 71 -25.77 25.46 -15.84
N LEU A 72 -25.12 25.37 -14.66
CA LEU A 72 -23.90 26.15 -14.36
C LEU A 72 -22.73 25.78 -15.28
N CYS A 73 -22.59 24.50 -15.61
CA CYS A 73 -21.53 24.05 -16.53
C CYS A 73 -21.82 24.40 -17.99
N GLY A 74 -23.06 24.64 -18.35
CA GLY A 74 -23.51 24.68 -19.75
C GLY A 74 -23.29 23.35 -20.49
N VAL A 75 -23.46 22.22 -19.78
CA VAL A 75 -23.21 20.86 -20.28
C VAL A 75 -24.41 19.97 -19.99
N GLU A 76 -24.83 19.18 -20.97
CA GLU A 76 -25.92 18.23 -20.80
C GLU A 76 -25.68 17.24 -19.68
N GLU A 77 -26.71 16.90 -18.91
CA GLU A 77 -26.63 15.99 -17.78
C GLU A 77 -26.08 14.60 -18.19
N GLY A 78 -26.44 14.10 -19.37
CA GLY A 78 -25.91 12.84 -19.89
C GLY A 78 -24.40 12.83 -20.13
N VAL A 79 -23.80 14.00 -20.41
CA VAL A 79 -22.34 14.15 -20.53
C VAL A 79 -21.70 14.12 -19.15
N LEU A 80 -22.32 14.80 -18.17
CA LEU A 80 -21.87 14.80 -16.77
C LEU A 80 -21.95 13.37 -16.19
N ALA A 81 -23.05 12.66 -16.43
CA ALA A 81 -23.23 11.27 -15.96
C ALA A 81 -22.14 10.31 -16.50
N ARG A 82 -21.72 10.49 -17.75
CA ARG A 82 -20.62 9.69 -18.33
C ARG A 82 -19.23 10.08 -17.82
N ALA A 83 -19.06 11.32 -17.41
CA ALA A 83 -17.76 11.84 -17.00
C ALA A 83 -17.50 11.72 -15.51
N LEU A 84 -18.53 11.85 -14.67
CA LEU A 84 -18.46 11.89 -13.21
C LEU A 84 -18.98 10.56 -12.63
N PRO A 85 -18.10 9.68 -12.11
CA PRO A 85 -18.51 8.35 -11.63
C PRO A 85 -19.52 8.37 -10.45
N SER A 86 -19.55 9.45 -9.67
CA SER A 86 -20.46 9.64 -8.55
C SER A 86 -21.83 10.22 -8.95
N TRP A 87 -22.03 10.61 -10.22
CA TRP A 87 -23.20 11.37 -10.68
C TRP A 87 -24.54 10.69 -10.45
N GLY A 88 -24.60 9.39 -10.70
CA GLY A 88 -25.82 8.57 -10.56
C GLY A 88 -25.99 7.94 -9.19
N GLN A 89 -25.09 8.19 -8.24
CA GLN A 89 -25.20 7.61 -6.92
C GLN A 89 -26.15 8.44 -6.07
N GLU A 90 -27.35 7.89 -5.85
CA GLU A 90 -28.33 8.48 -4.96
C GLU A 90 -27.88 8.30 -3.52
N ASP A 91 -27.82 9.41 -2.79
CA ASP A 91 -27.60 9.37 -1.36
C ASP A 91 -28.97 9.22 -0.65
N ALA A 92 -29.22 8.04 -0.10
CA ALA A 92 -30.40 7.78 0.72
C ALA A 92 -30.56 8.72 1.93
N LYS A 93 -29.54 9.51 2.23
CA LYS A 93 -29.55 10.53 3.32
C LYS A 93 -29.92 11.94 2.83
N LEU A 94 -29.98 12.16 1.52
CA LEU A 94 -30.56 13.40 1.00
C LEU A 94 -32.08 13.27 1.07
N PRO A 95 -32.81 14.28 1.60
CA PRO A 95 -34.26 14.16 1.74
C PRO A 95 -34.89 13.85 0.40
N ALA A 96 -35.69 12.81 0.40
CA ALA A 96 -36.65 12.57 -0.66
C ALA A 96 -37.61 13.78 -0.72
N GLU A 97 -38.06 14.11 -1.92
CA GLU A 97 -38.92 15.24 -2.24
C GLU A 97 -40.19 15.22 -1.39
N GLU A 98 -40.20 15.87 -0.22
CA GLU A 98 -41.40 16.18 0.50
C GLU A 98 -41.93 17.53 0.01
N SER A 99 -43.00 17.49 -0.76
CA SER A 99 -43.92 18.56 -1.18
C SER A 99 -43.33 19.84 -1.81
N GLY A 100 -43.69 20.08 -3.08
CA GLY A 100 -43.46 21.35 -3.78
C GLY A 100 -42.15 21.34 -4.60
N VAL A 101 -41.75 22.42 -5.17
CA VAL A 101 -40.55 22.54 -6.05
C VAL A 101 -39.30 21.95 -5.39
N PRO A 102 -38.67 20.94 -5.98
CA PRO A 102 -37.49 20.32 -5.38
C PRO A 102 -36.32 21.31 -5.31
N ALA A 103 -35.93 21.68 -4.11
CA ALA A 103 -34.75 22.54 -3.92
C ALA A 103 -33.47 21.74 -4.19
N ALA A 104 -32.54 22.35 -4.92
CA ALA A 104 -31.22 21.77 -5.14
C ALA A 104 -30.50 21.57 -3.81
N ALA A 105 -30.10 20.33 -3.51
CA ALA A 105 -29.40 19.97 -2.30
C ALA A 105 -28.12 19.19 -2.61
N TRP A 106 -27.15 19.31 -1.71
CA TRP A 106 -25.87 18.64 -1.82
C TRP A 106 -25.36 18.23 -0.44
N ARG A 107 -24.51 17.23 -0.42
CA ARG A 107 -23.81 16.76 0.78
C ARG A 107 -22.37 16.45 0.45
N ILE A 108 -21.44 16.78 1.37
CA ILE A 108 -20.06 16.31 1.30
C ILE A 108 -19.99 14.94 1.94
N GLY A 109 -19.32 14.01 1.24
CA GLY A 109 -19.01 12.68 1.72
C GLY A 109 -17.61 12.26 1.32
N GLY A 110 -17.25 11.02 1.61
CA GLY A 110 -16.05 10.39 1.05
C GLY A 110 -16.26 9.99 -0.40
N ALA A 111 -15.19 9.65 -1.09
CA ALA A 111 -15.24 9.09 -2.43
C ALA A 111 -16.07 7.79 -2.46
N VAL A 112 -17.09 7.72 -3.32
CA VAL A 112 -18.09 6.63 -3.35
C VAL A 112 -17.87 5.65 -4.51
N ALA A 113 -17.16 6.07 -5.57
CA ALA A 113 -16.96 5.28 -6.78
C ALA A 113 -15.54 4.66 -6.86
N GLY A 114 -14.82 4.61 -5.76
CA GLY A 114 -13.49 4.01 -5.68
C GLY A 114 -12.38 4.97 -5.22
N PRO A 115 -11.12 4.57 -5.32
CA PRO A 115 -9.99 5.39 -4.89
C PRO A 115 -9.82 6.62 -5.78
N VAL A 116 -9.40 7.73 -5.18
CA VAL A 116 -9.19 9.01 -5.85
C VAL A 116 -7.71 9.40 -5.90
N ALA A 117 -7.31 10.02 -7.00
CA ALA A 117 -5.97 10.53 -7.21
C ALA A 117 -6.00 11.92 -7.82
N PHE A 118 -4.88 12.61 -7.69
CA PHE A 118 -4.67 13.83 -8.46
C PHE A 118 -4.62 13.54 -9.96
N GLY A 119 -5.18 14.43 -10.77
CA GLY A 119 -5.04 14.38 -12.21
C GLY A 119 -3.70 14.98 -12.64
N CYS A 120 -3.19 14.55 -13.80
CA CYS A 120 -2.00 15.17 -14.35
C CYS A 120 -2.29 16.62 -14.79
N SER A 121 -1.69 17.60 -14.10
CA SER A 121 -1.92 19.02 -14.35
C SER A 121 -1.60 19.44 -15.80
N LEU A 122 -0.58 18.85 -16.45
CA LEU A 122 -0.26 19.10 -17.85
C LEU A 122 -1.31 18.55 -18.83
N CYS A 123 -1.89 17.37 -18.54
CA CYS A 123 -3.01 16.85 -19.32
C CYS A 123 -4.26 17.71 -19.15
N THR A 124 -4.50 18.19 -17.93
CA THR A 124 -5.60 19.11 -17.61
C THR A 124 -5.45 20.43 -18.35
N ALA A 125 -4.28 21.06 -18.23
CA ALA A 125 -3.98 22.34 -18.91
C ALA A 125 -4.20 22.25 -20.42
N ARG A 126 -3.78 21.15 -21.05
CA ARG A 126 -4.02 20.95 -22.48
C ARG A 126 -5.52 20.88 -22.84
N ARG A 127 -6.36 20.35 -21.96
CA ARG A 127 -7.82 20.19 -22.22
C ARG A 127 -8.63 21.42 -21.83
N THR A 128 -8.20 22.13 -20.81
CA THR A 128 -8.96 23.24 -20.22
C THR A 128 -8.39 24.62 -20.54
N GLY A 129 -7.19 24.67 -21.12
CA GLY A 129 -6.45 25.92 -21.35
C GLY A 129 -5.77 26.49 -20.12
N THR A 130 -5.98 25.93 -18.94
CA THR A 130 -5.46 26.45 -17.66
C THR A 130 -4.88 25.32 -16.81
N VAL A 131 -3.80 25.63 -16.07
CA VAL A 131 -3.23 24.70 -15.09
C VAL A 131 -4.09 24.75 -13.83
N VAL A 132 -4.92 23.74 -13.64
CA VAL A 132 -5.77 23.62 -12.46
C VAL A 132 -5.60 22.26 -11.81
N ARG A 133 -5.70 22.24 -10.51
CA ARG A 133 -5.72 21.00 -9.72
C ARG A 133 -7.01 20.26 -10.00
N VAL A 134 -6.90 18.97 -10.31
CA VAL A 134 -8.04 18.10 -10.58
C VAL A 134 -7.89 16.85 -9.74
N VAL A 135 -8.98 16.40 -9.15
CA VAL A 135 -9.09 15.11 -8.45
C VAL A 135 -10.02 14.22 -9.25
N ARG A 136 -9.63 12.97 -9.42
CA ARG A 136 -10.39 12.00 -10.22
C ARG A 136 -10.37 10.63 -9.60
N TYR A 137 -11.40 9.87 -9.84
CA TYR A 137 -11.41 8.45 -9.59
C TYR A 137 -10.38 7.77 -10.48
N ALA A 138 -9.42 7.14 -9.86
CA ALA A 138 -8.35 6.43 -10.55
C ALA A 138 -7.95 5.20 -9.74
N PRO A 139 -8.14 4.01 -10.30
CA PRO A 139 -7.70 2.79 -9.65
C PRO A 139 -6.17 2.75 -9.51
N PHE A 140 -5.67 1.97 -8.57
CA PHE A 140 -4.23 1.89 -8.24
C PHE A 140 -3.36 1.52 -9.44
N TRP A 141 -3.88 0.77 -10.40
CA TRP A 141 -3.18 0.39 -11.63
C TRP A 141 -3.21 1.43 -12.74
N SER A 142 -3.80 2.59 -12.52
CA SER A 142 -3.95 3.67 -13.51
C SER A 142 -3.32 4.97 -13.06
N ARG A 143 -2.18 4.88 -12.34
CA ARG A 143 -1.52 6.03 -11.71
C ARG A 143 -0.45 6.68 -12.57
N VAL A 144 0.02 6.01 -13.61
CA VAL A 144 1.06 6.56 -14.48
C VAL A 144 0.46 7.41 -15.60
N CYS A 145 0.79 8.68 -15.64
CA CYS A 145 0.60 9.49 -16.82
C CYS A 145 1.74 9.23 -17.81
N VAL A 146 1.57 8.24 -18.68
CA VAL A 146 2.58 7.82 -19.66
C VAL A 146 3.06 8.98 -20.54
N ARG A 147 2.19 9.97 -20.84
CA ARG A 147 2.53 11.10 -21.68
C ARG A 147 3.54 12.05 -21.04
N HIS A 148 3.41 12.27 -19.72
CA HIS A 148 4.21 13.28 -19.00
C HIS A 148 5.16 12.66 -17.99
N GLY A 149 5.27 11.32 -17.93
CA GLY A 149 6.17 10.64 -17.00
C GLY A 149 5.89 10.99 -15.54
N ARG A 150 4.62 10.96 -15.12
CA ARG A 150 4.21 11.31 -13.75
C ARG A 150 3.47 10.15 -13.12
N TRP A 151 3.85 9.79 -11.90
CA TRP A 151 3.05 8.94 -11.04
C TRP A 151 2.10 9.83 -10.23
N LEU A 152 0.80 9.62 -10.38
CA LEU A 152 -0.25 10.44 -9.76
C LEU A 152 -0.52 9.91 -8.35
N LEU A 153 -0.38 10.78 -7.36
CA LEU A 153 -0.53 10.42 -5.95
C LEU A 153 -2.00 10.38 -5.52
N ASP A 154 -2.27 9.66 -4.44
CA ASP A 154 -3.58 9.61 -3.80
C ASP A 154 -3.98 10.99 -3.32
N ALA A 155 -5.21 11.40 -3.62
CA ALA A 155 -5.72 12.69 -3.17
C ALA A 155 -6.13 12.69 -1.69
N ASP A 156 -6.25 11.51 -1.06
CA ASP A 156 -6.60 11.33 0.35
C ASP A 156 -5.42 11.57 1.32
N ALA A 157 -4.20 11.70 0.79
CA ALA A 157 -3.02 11.96 1.58
C ALA A 157 -2.80 13.46 1.79
N ASP A 158 -2.61 13.86 3.03
CA ASP A 158 -2.18 15.21 3.37
C ASP A 158 -0.68 15.37 3.05
N GLN A 159 -0.42 15.76 1.82
CA GLN A 159 0.93 15.91 1.29
C GLN A 159 1.01 17.06 0.27
N PRO A 160 2.16 17.74 0.17
CA PRO A 160 2.33 18.88 -0.73
C PRO A 160 2.38 18.47 -2.21
N HIS A 161 2.71 17.22 -2.50
CA HIS A 161 2.92 16.75 -3.87
C HIS A 161 1.64 16.14 -4.46
N GLU A 162 1.36 16.44 -5.72
CA GLU A 162 0.27 15.83 -6.50
C GLU A 162 0.76 14.64 -7.32
N TYR A 163 2.04 14.59 -7.59
CA TYR A 163 2.67 13.54 -8.39
C TYR A 163 4.15 13.36 -8.03
N LEU A 164 4.70 12.21 -8.41
CA LEU A 164 6.14 11.96 -8.44
C LEU A 164 6.63 12.01 -9.89
N ASP A 165 7.82 12.57 -10.11
CA ASP A 165 8.45 12.58 -11.43
C ASP A 165 9.07 11.21 -11.69
N VAL A 166 8.57 10.51 -12.71
CA VAL A 166 9.04 9.20 -13.12
C VAL A 166 9.55 9.19 -14.57
N ARG A 167 9.90 10.36 -15.12
CA ARG A 167 10.44 10.49 -16.50
C ARG A 167 11.75 9.72 -16.67
N HIS A 168 12.52 9.63 -15.60
CA HIS A 168 13.80 8.91 -15.57
C HIS A 168 13.65 7.40 -15.35
N LEU A 169 12.42 6.90 -15.22
CA LEU A 169 12.07 5.51 -14.98
C LEU A 169 11.23 4.97 -16.15
N PRO A 170 11.83 4.65 -17.31
CA PRO A 170 11.10 4.21 -18.50
C PRO A 170 10.30 2.94 -18.26
N GLU A 171 10.73 2.08 -17.33
CA GLU A 171 10.03 0.86 -16.92
C GLU A 171 8.64 1.15 -16.33
N MET A 172 8.40 2.32 -15.74
CA MET A 172 7.09 2.73 -15.24
C MET A 172 6.06 2.85 -16.36
N ALA A 173 6.43 3.56 -17.42
CA ALA A 173 5.59 3.71 -18.60
C ALA A 173 5.41 2.37 -19.35
N ALA A 174 6.44 1.55 -19.39
CA ALA A 174 6.39 0.20 -19.97
C ALA A 174 5.44 -0.70 -19.18
N ALA A 175 5.53 -0.70 -17.84
CA ALA A 175 4.63 -1.44 -16.96
C ALA A 175 3.18 -1.01 -17.12
N GLN A 176 2.90 0.30 -17.22
CA GLN A 176 1.55 0.81 -17.43
C GLN A 176 0.94 0.33 -18.76
N ARG A 177 1.75 0.31 -19.83
CA ARG A 177 1.30 -0.24 -21.12
C ARG A 177 1.07 -1.76 -21.03
N ARG A 178 1.99 -2.49 -20.37
CA ARG A 178 1.90 -3.94 -20.16
C ARG A 178 0.66 -4.32 -19.36
N TRP A 179 0.32 -3.53 -18.32
CA TRP A 179 -0.88 -3.75 -17.52
C TRP A 179 -2.16 -3.83 -18.35
N SER A 180 -2.30 -3.02 -19.40
CA SER A 180 -3.47 -3.10 -20.29
C SER A 180 -3.63 -4.47 -20.96
N GLY A 181 -2.54 -5.17 -21.23
CA GLY A 181 -2.53 -6.54 -21.76
C GLY A 181 -2.86 -7.56 -20.67
N VAL A 182 -2.31 -7.38 -19.47
CA VAL A 182 -2.56 -8.22 -18.29
C VAL A 182 -4.04 -8.16 -17.90
N ALA A 183 -4.64 -6.96 -17.82
CA ALA A 183 -6.05 -6.78 -17.50
C ALA A 183 -6.98 -7.48 -18.50
N ARG A 184 -6.67 -7.41 -19.81
CA ARG A 184 -7.44 -8.13 -20.83
C ARG A 184 -7.31 -9.65 -20.72
N ARG A 185 -6.13 -10.15 -20.33
CA ARG A 185 -5.94 -11.59 -20.06
C ARG A 185 -6.72 -12.03 -18.82
N ALA A 186 -6.67 -11.25 -17.75
CA ALA A 186 -7.46 -11.51 -16.55
C ALA A 186 -8.96 -11.65 -16.88
N ALA A 187 -9.52 -10.67 -17.59
CA ALA A 187 -10.93 -10.70 -17.99
C ALA A 187 -11.28 -11.92 -18.87
N ARG A 188 -10.38 -12.32 -19.80
CA ARG A 188 -10.59 -13.54 -20.62
C ARG A 188 -10.48 -14.82 -19.80
N ALA A 189 -9.72 -14.83 -18.73
CA ALA A 189 -9.62 -15.94 -17.79
C ALA A 189 -10.76 -15.97 -16.75
N GLY A 190 -11.75 -15.07 -16.86
CA GLY A 190 -12.86 -14.95 -15.92
C GLY A 190 -12.49 -14.29 -14.60
N ALA A 191 -11.30 -13.67 -14.50
CA ALA A 191 -10.84 -12.98 -13.30
C ALA A 191 -11.07 -11.47 -13.41
N GLU A 192 -11.47 -10.84 -12.32
CA GLU A 192 -11.58 -9.39 -12.25
C GLU A 192 -10.17 -8.77 -12.23
N PRO A 193 -9.81 -7.89 -13.19
CA PRO A 193 -8.48 -7.28 -13.24
C PRO A 193 -8.08 -6.58 -11.94
N GLU A 194 -9.05 -6.02 -11.23
CA GLU A 194 -8.87 -5.36 -9.94
C GLU A 194 -8.34 -6.32 -8.88
N ARG A 195 -8.93 -7.51 -8.77
CA ARG A 195 -8.52 -8.54 -7.82
C ARG A 195 -7.14 -9.09 -8.14
N VAL A 196 -6.86 -9.31 -9.42
CA VAL A 196 -5.52 -9.73 -9.89
C VAL A 196 -4.46 -8.70 -9.50
N PHE A 197 -4.75 -7.42 -9.74
CA PHE A 197 -3.84 -6.34 -9.32
C PHE A 197 -3.66 -6.29 -7.81
N ALA A 198 -4.75 -6.33 -7.06
CA ALA A 198 -4.72 -6.25 -5.59
C ALA A 198 -3.89 -7.38 -4.97
N LEU A 199 -4.05 -8.61 -5.49
CA LEU A 199 -3.24 -9.75 -5.05
C LEU A 199 -1.75 -9.56 -5.37
N ALA A 200 -1.42 -9.21 -6.60
CA ALA A 200 -0.04 -8.98 -7.00
C ALA A 200 0.60 -7.84 -6.19
N TYR A 201 -0.16 -6.77 -5.97
CA TYR A 201 0.27 -5.65 -5.14
C TYR A 201 0.54 -6.09 -3.69
N ALA A 202 -0.38 -6.87 -3.10
CA ALA A 202 -0.21 -7.36 -1.73
C ALA A 202 1.05 -8.24 -1.59
N VAL A 203 1.33 -9.09 -2.57
CA VAL A 203 2.56 -9.90 -2.62
C VAL A 203 3.81 -9.01 -2.64
N VAL A 204 3.87 -8.05 -3.57
CA VAL A 204 5.06 -7.19 -3.73
C VAL A 204 5.21 -6.21 -2.56
N ALA A 205 4.11 -5.67 -2.02
CA ALA A 205 4.14 -4.79 -0.86
C ALA A 205 4.74 -5.48 0.38
N ARG A 206 4.46 -6.77 0.54
CA ARG A 206 5.03 -7.57 1.63
C ARG A 206 6.54 -7.82 1.42
N TRP A 207 6.97 -8.01 0.20
CA TRP A 207 8.40 -8.10 -0.12
C TRP A 207 9.13 -6.77 0.08
N TRP A 208 8.48 -5.65 -0.20
CA TRP A 208 9.05 -4.32 0.00
C TRP A 208 9.58 -4.10 1.41
N ASP A 209 8.76 -4.40 2.42
CA ASP A 209 9.12 -4.18 3.81
C ASP A 209 10.33 -5.04 4.25
N GLN A 210 10.45 -6.24 3.68
CA GLN A 210 11.56 -7.16 3.95
C GLN A 210 12.81 -6.81 3.14
N ALA A 211 12.65 -6.51 1.85
CA ALA A 211 13.75 -6.33 0.91
C ALA A 211 14.55 -5.04 1.09
N LEU A 212 13.94 -3.99 1.65
CA LEU A 212 14.66 -2.72 1.89
C LEU A 212 15.80 -2.82 2.89
N SER A 213 15.82 -3.88 3.71
CA SER A 213 16.92 -4.17 4.62
C SER A 213 17.98 -5.11 4.02
N TRP A 214 17.78 -5.63 2.80
CA TRP A 214 18.67 -6.59 2.18
C TRP A 214 19.68 -5.91 1.26
N GLU A 215 20.95 -6.22 1.44
CA GLU A 215 22.04 -5.70 0.61
C GLU A 215 21.89 -6.09 -0.87
N ARG A 216 21.16 -7.17 -1.18
CA ARG A 216 20.93 -7.67 -2.53
C ARG A 216 19.90 -6.86 -3.32
N GLU A 217 19.02 -6.08 -2.65
CA GLU A 217 18.07 -5.22 -3.34
C GLU A 217 18.64 -3.82 -3.53
N THR A 218 19.08 -3.54 -4.72
CA THR A 218 19.66 -2.24 -5.08
C THR A 218 18.72 -1.39 -5.93
N ILE A 219 17.75 -2.00 -6.61
CA ILE A 219 16.93 -1.30 -7.61
C ILE A 219 15.84 -0.47 -6.93
N TRP A 220 15.14 -1.00 -5.94
CA TRP A 220 14.10 -0.25 -5.23
C TRP A 220 14.64 0.94 -4.46
N PRO A 221 15.73 0.85 -3.69
CA PRO A 221 16.36 2.02 -3.08
C PRO A 221 16.79 3.07 -4.11
N GLN A 222 17.36 2.64 -5.24
CA GLN A 222 17.77 3.54 -6.32
C GLN A 222 16.56 4.25 -6.96
N ARG A 223 15.49 3.52 -7.28
CA ARG A 223 14.23 4.12 -7.78
C ARG A 223 13.63 5.09 -6.78
N LEU A 224 13.62 4.71 -5.48
CA LEU A 224 13.11 5.57 -4.43
C LEU A 224 13.86 6.90 -4.37
N HIS A 225 15.19 6.86 -4.44
CA HIS A 225 16.03 8.04 -4.50
C HIS A 225 15.71 8.90 -5.73
N GLN A 226 15.51 8.29 -6.89
CA GLN A 226 15.15 9.00 -8.12
C GLN A 226 13.77 9.68 -8.03
N VAL A 227 12.74 9.01 -7.51
CA VAL A 227 11.40 9.60 -7.36
C VAL A 227 11.34 10.67 -6.28
N ALA A 228 12.25 10.63 -5.32
CA ALA A 228 12.41 11.67 -4.29
C ALA A 228 13.20 12.90 -4.80
N GLY A 229 13.60 12.92 -6.07
CA GLY A 229 14.35 14.04 -6.66
C GLY A 229 15.77 14.19 -6.13
N GLY A 230 16.37 13.12 -5.59
CA GLY A 230 17.69 13.15 -4.97
C GLY A 230 17.70 13.58 -3.50
N ASP A 231 16.58 14.07 -2.98
CA ASP A 231 16.44 14.62 -1.61
C ASP A 231 15.83 13.62 -0.60
N ALA A 232 16.04 12.34 -0.84
CA ALA A 232 15.54 11.31 0.08
C ALA A 232 16.25 11.32 1.47
N GLY A 233 17.32 12.11 1.62
CA GLY A 233 18.14 12.13 2.84
C GLY A 233 17.45 12.73 4.07
N GLY A 234 16.47 13.64 3.88
CA GLY A 234 15.84 14.37 4.97
C GLY A 234 14.65 13.66 5.64
N ASP A 235 13.87 12.87 4.89
CA ASP A 235 12.71 12.12 5.41
C ASP A 235 12.49 10.82 4.63
N LEU A 236 13.46 9.92 4.72
CA LEU A 236 13.44 8.64 4.00
C LEU A 236 12.20 7.80 4.35
N GLU A 237 11.74 7.83 5.61
CA GLU A 237 10.54 7.07 6.02
C GLU A 237 9.29 7.56 5.32
N ARG A 238 9.12 8.87 5.24
CA ARG A 238 8.01 9.46 4.50
C ARG A 238 8.08 9.08 3.01
N TRP A 239 9.27 9.18 2.41
CA TRP A 239 9.48 8.80 1.02
C TRP A 239 9.24 7.31 0.77
N ARG A 240 9.61 6.43 1.71
CA ARG A 240 9.28 5.00 1.66
C ARG A 240 7.77 4.76 1.61
N ILE A 241 6.97 5.59 2.29
CA ILE A 241 5.51 5.48 2.28
C ILE A 241 4.91 6.08 1.01
N VAL A 242 5.30 7.29 0.65
CA VAL A 242 4.74 8.04 -0.49
C VAL A 242 5.20 7.45 -1.83
N GLY A 243 6.46 7.06 -1.93
CA GLY A 243 7.08 6.56 -3.15
C GLY A 243 6.88 5.05 -3.39
N ARG A 244 6.49 4.27 -2.37
CA ARG A 244 6.41 2.81 -2.43
C ARG A 244 5.67 2.31 -3.67
N ASP A 245 4.44 2.78 -3.84
CA ASP A 245 3.53 2.27 -4.88
C ASP A 245 4.07 2.55 -6.28
N ALA A 246 4.74 3.68 -6.47
CA ALA A 246 5.44 3.98 -7.70
C ALA A 246 6.62 3.03 -7.91
N VAL A 247 7.50 2.93 -6.92
CA VAL A 247 8.76 2.17 -7.02
C VAL A 247 8.52 0.70 -7.35
N VAL A 248 7.51 0.07 -6.74
CA VAL A 248 7.22 -1.37 -6.90
C VAL A 248 6.29 -1.68 -8.07
N PHE A 249 5.70 -0.69 -8.72
CA PHE A 249 4.67 -0.88 -9.75
C PHE A 249 5.11 -1.81 -10.91
N PRO A 250 6.33 -1.75 -11.46
CA PRO A 250 6.78 -2.66 -12.49
C PRO A 250 6.75 -4.13 -12.05
N GLU A 251 7.16 -4.40 -10.82
CA GLU A 251 7.17 -5.74 -10.22
C GLU A 251 5.73 -6.23 -9.95
N VAL A 252 4.84 -5.34 -9.50
CA VAL A 252 3.41 -5.67 -9.33
C VAL A 252 2.81 -6.15 -10.66
N VAL A 253 3.08 -5.45 -11.74
CA VAL A 253 2.59 -5.86 -13.07
C VAL A 253 3.22 -7.19 -13.52
N ALA A 254 4.51 -7.41 -13.24
CA ALA A 254 5.19 -8.65 -13.58
C ALA A 254 4.65 -9.85 -12.77
N VAL A 255 4.38 -9.66 -11.47
CA VAL A 255 3.75 -10.68 -10.62
C VAL A 255 2.33 -10.98 -11.11
N ALA A 256 1.51 -9.96 -11.38
CA ALA A 256 0.15 -10.16 -11.92
C ALA A 256 0.18 -10.96 -13.23
N GLU A 257 1.13 -10.66 -14.11
CA GLU A 257 1.31 -11.39 -15.35
C GLU A 257 1.75 -12.85 -15.13
N ALA A 258 2.65 -13.07 -14.17
CA ALA A 258 3.11 -14.42 -13.82
C ALA A 258 1.99 -15.27 -13.22
N LEU A 259 1.21 -14.72 -12.28
CA LEU A 259 0.12 -15.44 -11.63
C LEU A 259 -1.03 -15.79 -12.58
N LEU A 260 -1.22 -15.04 -13.66
CA LEU A 260 -2.19 -15.33 -14.73
C LEU A 260 -1.72 -16.38 -15.73
N ASP A 261 -0.46 -16.77 -15.68
CA ASP A 261 0.07 -17.82 -16.56
C ASP A 261 -0.31 -19.22 -16.02
N PRO A 262 -1.11 -20.01 -16.75
CA PRO A 262 -1.46 -21.37 -16.33
C PRO A 262 -0.24 -22.23 -16.01
N GLY A 263 0.90 -22.03 -16.70
CA GLY A 263 2.14 -22.73 -16.45
C GLY A 263 2.69 -22.50 -15.02
N MET A 264 2.43 -21.34 -14.41
CA MET A 264 2.80 -21.09 -13.02
C MET A 264 1.99 -21.95 -12.05
N GLY A 265 0.70 -22.16 -12.32
CA GLY A 265 -0.13 -23.08 -11.56
C GLY A 265 0.34 -24.54 -11.66
N GLU A 266 0.83 -24.96 -12.84
CA GLU A 266 1.42 -26.27 -13.02
C GLU A 266 2.71 -26.43 -12.19
N LEU A 267 3.57 -25.43 -12.14
CA LEU A 267 4.78 -25.44 -11.32
C LEU A 267 4.44 -25.55 -9.83
N VAL A 268 3.42 -24.82 -9.36
CA VAL A 268 2.92 -24.94 -7.97
C VAL A 268 2.48 -26.37 -7.67
N TRP A 269 1.76 -26.99 -8.61
CA TRP A 269 1.29 -28.36 -8.46
C TRP A 269 2.45 -29.37 -8.41
N MET A 270 3.43 -29.23 -9.32
CA MET A 270 4.61 -30.10 -9.36
C MET A 270 5.45 -29.99 -8.08
N ASP A 271 5.72 -28.77 -7.63
CA ASP A 271 6.51 -28.52 -6.42
C ASP A 271 5.78 -28.96 -5.14
N SER A 272 4.42 -29.02 -5.17
CA SER A 272 3.63 -29.40 -3.99
C SER A 272 3.68 -30.91 -3.68
N GLY A 273 4.06 -31.72 -4.64
CA GLY A 273 4.00 -33.19 -4.49
C GLY A 273 2.58 -33.72 -4.28
N ALA A 274 2.44 -35.02 -3.99
CA ALA A 274 1.14 -35.65 -3.70
C ALA A 274 0.61 -35.33 -2.29
N GLY A 275 1.42 -34.70 -1.43
CA GLY A 275 1.08 -34.34 -0.05
C GLY A 275 0.44 -32.95 0.09
N ARG A 276 0.12 -32.57 1.34
CA ARG A 276 -0.21 -31.18 1.68
C ARG A 276 1.10 -30.44 1.97
N PRO A 277 1.63 -29.60 1.07
CA PRO A 277 2.84 -28.87 1.41
C PRO A 277 2.48 -27.84 2.49
N ARG A 278 3.20 -27.85 3.59
CA ARG A 278 3.15 -26.77 4.58
C ARG A 278 3.86 -25.52 4.06
N ALA A 279 4.82 -25.71 3.16
CA ALA A 279 5.52 -24.67 2.43
C ALA A 279 6.03 -25.24 1.10
N LEU A 280 6.15 -24.42 0.06
CA LEU A 280 6.89 -24.80 -1.14
C LEU A 280 8.41 -24.70 -0.89
N PRO A 281 9.21 -25.56 -1.52
CA PRO A 281 10.65 -25.46 -1.40
C PRO A 281 11.14 -24.13 -2.00
N ALA A 282 12.04 -23.45 -1.28
CA ALA A 282 12.58 -22.17 -1.72
C ALA A 282 13.36 -22.28 -3.06
N ASP A 283 13.93 -23.43 -3.34
CA ASP A 283 14.63 -23.80 -4.56
C ASP A 283 13.72 -24.46 -5.61
N GLY A 284 12.42 -24.53 -5.33
CA GLY A 284 11.42 -25.12 -6.24
C GLY A 284 11.33 -24.39 -7.56
N MET A 285 10.78 -25.10 -8.57
CA MET A 285 10.65 -24.57 -9.93
C MET A 285 9.74 -23.33 -9.98
N PHE A 286 8.66 -23.30 -9.17
CA PHE A 286 7.77 -22.16 -9.07
C PHE A 286 8.51 -20.92 -8.59
N CYS A 287 9.20 -21.01 -7.44
CA CYS A 287 9.91 -19.86 -6.82
C CYS A 287 11.00 -19.32 -7.75
N ARG A 288 11.77 -20.20 -8.38
CA ARG A 288 12.78 -19.81 -9.37
C ARG A 288 12.16 -19.09 -10.57
N ARG A 289 11.11 -19.68 -11.15
CA ARG A 289 10.45 -19.12 -12.33
C ARG A 289 9.77 -17.77 -12.04
N LEU A 290 9.19 -17.64 -10.83
CA LEU A 290 8.63 -16.35 -10.39
C LEU A 290 9.71 -15.28 -10.28
N GLY A 291 10.83 -15.59 -9.64
CA GLY A 291 11.97 -14.67 -9.51
C GLY A 291 12.54 -14.24 -10.88
N GLU A 292 12.68 -15.17 -11.83
CA GLU A 292 13.09 -14.86 -13.21
C GLU A 292 12.11 -13.90 -13.91
N ARG A 293 10.80 -14.16 -13.78
CA ARG A 293 9.76 -13.34 -14.40
C ARG A 293 9.69 -11.94 -13.84
N VAL A 294 9.94 -11.79 -12.55
CA VAL A 294 9.96 -10.49 -11.87
C VAL A 294 11.31 -9.77 -12.11
N GLY A 295 12.33 -10.48 -12.60
CA GLY A 295 13.69 -9.95 -12.73
C GLY A 295 14.41 -9.79 -11.39
N ARG A 296 13.99 -10.58 -10.37
CA ARG A 296 14.53 -10.60 -9.01
C ARG A 296 14.61 -12.04 -8.52
N VAL A 297 15.67 -12.72 -8.88
CA VAL A 297 15.84 -14.16 -8.58
C VAL A 297 15.71 -14.47 -7.09
N TRP A 298 16.13 -13.54 -6.22
CA TRP A 298 16.06 -13.70 -4.78
C TRP A 298 14.65 -13.51 -4.17
N LEU A 299 13.68 -12.92 -4.90
CA LEU A 299 12.30 -12.79 -4.42
C LEU A 299 11.54 -14.12 -4.41
N GLY A 300 11.89 -15.06 -5.26
CA GLY A 300 11.26 -16.37 -5.28
C GLY A 300 11.43 -17.14 -3.96
N PRO A 301 12.68 -17.34 -3.45
CA PRO A 301 12.92 -17.93 -2.15
C PRO A 301 12.22 -17.21 -0.98
N LEU A 302 12.22 -15.88 -1.00
CA LEU A 302 11.53 -15.09 0.01
C LEU A 302 10.02 -15.37 0.04
N ALA A 303 9.40 -15.50 -1.15
CA ALA A 303 7.99 -15.82 -1.27
C ALA A 303 7.63 -17.18 -0.64
N ALA A 304 8.52 -18.16 -0.73
CA ALA A 304 8.30 -19.50 -0.15
C ALA A 304 8.31 -19.51 1.38
N THR A 305 9.02 -18.58 2.01
CA THR A 305 9.15 -18.49 3.47
C THR A 305 8.08 -17.61 4.12
N ASP A 306 7.29 -16.89 3.32
CA ASP A 306 6.27 -15.96 3.79
C ASP A 306 4.99 -16.69 4.25
N HIS A 307 5.06 -17.38 5.39
CA HIS A 307 3.93 -18.13 5.96
C HIS A 307 2.72 -17.22 6.20
N GLY A 308 1.57 -17.63 5.64
CA GLY A 308 0.31 -16.89 5.77
C GLY A 308 0.19 -15.67 4.84
N GLY A 309 1.17 -15.40 4.00
CA GLY A 309 1.15 -14.31 3.03
C GLY A 309 0.19 -14.54 1.85
N PRO A 310 -0.09 -13.48 1.08
CA PRO A 310 -1.06 -13.53 -0.02
C PRO A 310 -0.64 -14.51 -1.13
N LEU A 311 0.65 -14.66 -1.40
CA LEU A 311 1.15 -15.61 -2.39
C LEU A 311 0.90 -17.06 -1.96
N ILE A 312 1.17 -17.40 -0.71
CA ILE A 312 0.90 -18.74 -0.15
C ILE A 312 -0.61 -19.05 -0.17
N ALA A 313 -1.44 -18.06 0.10
CA ALA A 313 -2.90 -18.21 0.00
C ALA A 313 -3.35 -18.53 -1.44
N TRP A 314 -2.81 -17.81 -2.43
CA TRP A 314 -3.03 -18.07 -3.86
C TRP A 314 -2.59 -19.47 -4.26
N MET A 315 -1.39 -19.88 -3.90
CA MET A 315 -0.87 -21.22 -4.18
C MET A 315 -1.76 -22.32 -3.58
N GLY A 316 -2.21 -22.13 -2.34
CA GLY A 316 -3.16 -23.04 -1.69
C GLY A 316 -4.49 -23.13 -2.44
N SER A 317 -4.98 -22.03 -3.01
CA SER A 317 -6.19 -22.00 -3.82
C SER A 317 -6.02 -22.74 -5.15
N VAL A 318 -4.89 -22.53 -5.84
CA VAL A 318 -4.54 -23.27 -7.07
C VAL A 318 -4.52 -24.79 -6.83
N ILE A 319 -3.89 -25.23 -5.73
CA ILE A 319 -3.83 -26.66 -5.39
C ILE A 319 -5.23 -27.22 -5.10
N ARG A 320 -6.08 -26.48 -4.36
CA ARG A 320 -7.45 -26.92 -4.04
C ARG A 320 -8.31 -27.05 -5.30
N LEU A 321 -8.28 -26.05 -6.16
CA LEU A 321 -9.01 -26.06 -7.43
C LEU A 321 -8.64 -27.26 -8.28
N ARG A 322 -7.34 -27.57 -8.38
CA ARG A 322 -6.88 -28.74 -9.14
C ARG A 322 -7.30 -30.08 -8.55
N ARG A 323 -7.44 -30.17 -7.23
CA ARG A 323 -7.93 -31.36 -6.54
C ARG A 323 -9.45 -31.54 -6.60
N GLY A 324 -10.18 -30.58 -7.15
CA GLY A 324 -11.65 -30.55 -7.07
C GLY A 324 -12.18 -30.44 -5.64
N ALA A 325 -11.32 -30.05 -4.69
CA ALA A 325 -11.71 -29.91 -3.30
C ALA A 325 -12.39 -28.55 -3.09
N GLY A 326 -13.61 -28.57 -2.54
CA GLY A 326 -14.25 -27.35 -2.04
C GLY A 326 -13.40 -26.69 -0.95
N GLY A 327 -13.41 -25.36 -0.90
CA GLY A 327 -12.76 -24.63 0.18
C GLY A 327 -13.50 -24.85 1.53
N PRO A 328 -12.84 -24.59 2.67
CA PRO A 328 -13.52 -24.52 3.96
C PRO A 328 -14.67 -23.51 3.90
N PRO A 329 -15.73 -23.64 4.71
CA PRO A 329 -16.80 -22.66 4.79
C PRO A 329 -16.22 -21.24 4.98
N GLY A 330 -16.59 -20.29 4.11
CA GLY A 330 -16.07 -18.92 4.13
C GLY A 330 -14.81 -18.66 3.29
N TYR A 331 -14.24 -19.66 2.64
CA TYR A 331 -13.21 -19.47 1.61
C TYR A 331 -13.86 -19.59 0.23
N ASP A 332 -13.84 -18.50 -0.50
CA ASP A 332 -14.17 -18.51 -1.92
C ASP A 332 -13.18 -19.44 -2.64
N ASN A 333 -13.68 -20.26 -3.57
CA ASN A 333 -12.84 -21.03 -4.49
C ASN A 333 -12.13 -20.13 -5.52
N ASP A 334 -12.24 -18.81 -5.36
CA ASP A 334 -11.59 -17.83 -6.20
C ASP A 334 -10.10 -17.71 -5.81
N PRO A 335 -9.16 -18.06 -6.70
CA PRO A 335 -7.73 -17.91 -6.43
C PRO A 335 -7.30 -16.43 -6.26
N TRP A 336 -8.13 -15.50 -6.71
CA TRP A 336 -7.87 -14.06 -6.61
C TRP A 336 -8.44 -13.42 -5.33
N TRP A 337 -9.01 -14.25 -4.44
CA TRP A 337 -9.51 -13.75 -3.17
C TRP A 337 -8.37 -13.28 -2.26
N LEU A 338 -8.51 -12.09 -1.71
CA LEU A 338 -7.53 -11.46 -0.85
C LEU A 338 -8.13 -11.19 0.53
N ARG A 339 -7.50 -11.68 1.58
CA ARG A 339 -7.90 -11.43 2.96
C ARG A 339 -7.91 -9.94 3.26
N ARG A 340 -8.79 -9.51 4.16
CA ARG A 340 -8.96 -8.10 4.53
C ARG A 340 -7.66 -7.46 5.01
N GLU A 341 -6.84 -8.19 5.78
CA GLU A 341 -5.54 -7.72 6.26
C GLU A 341 -4.49 -7.48 5.17
N HIS A 342 -4.69 -8.07 3.99
CA HIS A 342 -3.80 -7.93 2.84
C HIS A 342 -4.31 -6.92 1.80
N GLN A 343 -5.47 -6.30 2.03
CA GLN A 343 -6.01 -5.29 1.13
C GLN A 343 -5.05 -4.10 1.02
N PRO A 344 -4.91 -3.51 -0.18
CA PRO A 344 -4.07 -2.33 -0.37
C PRO A 344 -4.49 -1.19 0.57
N VAL A 345 -3.55 -0.71 1.37
CA VAL A 345 -3.75 0.46 2.24
C VAL A 345 -3.34 1.70 1.48
N THR A 346 -4.19 2.74 1.49
CA THR A 346 -3.91 4.02 0.84
C THR A 346 -2.70 4.72 1.44
N THR A 347 -2.09 5.63 0.69
CA THR A 347 -0.96 6.44 1.17
C THR A 347 -1.31 7.19 2.45
N ALA A 348 -2.49 7.80 2.54
CA ALA A 348 -2.95 8.47 3.76
C ALA A 348 -3.11 7.50 4.95
N GLY A 349 -3.59 6.29 4.68
CA GLY A 349 -3.67 5.23 5.70
C GLY A 349 -2.31 4.91 6.30
N ARG A 350 -1.30 4.72 5.44
CA ARG A 350 0.08 4.45 5.85
C ARG A 350 0.73 5.62 6.58
N LEU A 351 0.54 6.86 6.10
CA LEU A 351 1.03 8.07 6.77
C LEU A 351 0.40 8.27 8.15
N ARG A 352 -0.87 7.90 8.32
CA ARG A 352 -1.53 7.92 9.64
C ARG A 352 -0.91 6.94 10.63
N VAL A 353 -0.52 5.76 10.17
CA VAL A 353 0.19 4.78 11.00
C VAL A 353 1.54 5.36 11.43
N LEU A 354 2.34 5.85 10.49
CA LEU A 354 3.61 6.53 10.79
C LEU A 354 3.43 7.67 11.79
N GLY A 355 2.39 8.51 11.62
CA GLY A 355 2.10 9.60 12.53
C GLY A 355 1.68 9.16 13.94
N LYS A 356 1.09 7.98 14.08
CA LYS A 356 0.79 7.38 15.39
C LYS A 356 2.07 6.82 16.05
N GLU A 357 2.90 6.14 15.28
CA GLU A 357 4.18 5.60 15.75
C GLU A 357 5.14 6.72 16.20
N LYS A 358 5.18 7.84 15.46
CA LYS A 358 5.95 9.03 15.85
C LYS A 358 5.47 9.71 17.15
N ARG A 359 4.25 9.41 17.61
CA ARG A 359 3.73 9.93 18.90
C ARG A 359 4.12 9.08 20.09
N VAL A 360 4.68 7.88 19.87
CA VAL A 360 5.27 7.09 20.94
C VAL A 360 6.59 7.76 21.33
N PRO A 361 6.77 8.15 22.60
CA PRO A 361 8.04 8.72 23.05
C PRO A 361 9.20 7.80 22.66
N GLY A 362 10.22 8.35 22.02
CA GLY A 362 11.37 7.60 21.53
C GLY A 362 11.24 6.97 20.13
N SER A 363 10.04 6.95 19.51
CA SER A 363 9.85 6.39 18.16
C SER A 363 10.33 7.31 17.01
N GLY A 364 10.70 8.54 17.33
CA GLY A 364 11.14 9.54 16.33
C GLY A 364 12.58 9.42 15.87
N THR A 365 13.38 8.60 16.55
CA THR A 365 14.79 8.40 16.22
C THR A 365 14.96 7.10 15.44
N MET A 366 15.53 7.21 14.24
CA MET A 366 15.77 6.05 13.38
C MET A 366 16.80 5.12 14.03
N TRP A 367 16.51 3.82 14.09
CA TRP A 367 17.44 2.78 14.55
C TRP A 367 18.87 2.96 13.99
N ARG A 368 18.96 3.23 12.67
CA ARG A 368 20.25 3.45 11.99
C ARG A 368 20.97 4.72 12.40
N THR A 369 20.26 5.71 12.92
CA THR A 369 20.83 7.00 13.35
C THR A 369 21.29 6.93 14.80
N VAL A 370 20.56 6.18 15.63
CA VAL A 370 20.79 6.12 17.08
C VAL A 370 21.75 4.99 17.45
N VAL A 371 21.63 3.84 16.75
CA VAL A 371 22.46 2.68 17.02
C VAL A 371 23.68 2.72 16.11
N PRO A 372 24.92 2.80 16.66
CA PRO A 372 26.15 2.83 15.89
C PRO A 372 26.25 1.64 14.92
N PRO A 373 26.85 1.83 13.73
CA PRO A 373 26.98 0.76 12.73
C PRO A 373 27.59 -0.52 13.29
N GLU A 374 28.59 -0.39 14.16
CA GLU A 374 29.26 -1.51 14.82
C GLU A 374 28.33 -2.31 15.74
N GLN A 375 27.47 -1.63 16.49
CA GLN A 375 26.46 -2.30 17.33
C GLN A 375 25.43 -3.03 16.49
N ARG A 376 24.98 -2.40 15.40
CA ARG A 376 24.04 -3.03 14.46
C ARG A 376 24.64 -4.28 13.82
N ALA A 377 25.89 -4.18 13.34
CA ALA A 377 26.60 -5.31 12.78
C ALA A 377 26.75 -6.45 13.80
N ARG A 378 27.03 -6.11 15.07
CA ARG A 378 27.17 -7.09 16.13
C ARG A 378 25.87 -7.77 16.52
N ILE A 379 24.75 -7.04 16.51
CA ILE A 379 23.41 -7.63 16.71
C ILE A 379 23.09 -8.56 15.53
N GLY A 380 23.30 -8.11 14.28
CA GLY A 380 23.12 -8.93 13.09
C GLY A 380 23.94 -10.21 13.13
N SER A 381 25.24 -10.11 13.42
CA SER A 381 26.15 -11.26 13.53
C SER A 381 25.70 -12.29 14.58
N LEU A 382 25.12 -11.86 15.71
CA LEU A 382 24.59 -12.79 16.72
C LEU A 382 23.34 -13.52 16.21
N ILE A 383 22.47 -12.83 15.48
CA ILE A 383 21.28 -13.42 14.87
C ILE A 383 21.66 -14.42 13.79
N ASP A 384 22.58 -14.03 12.89
CA ASP A 384 23.07 -14.89 11.81
C ASP A 384 23.74 -16.16 12.36
N SER A 385 24.54 -16.02 13.42
CA SER A 385 25.18 -17.16 14.09
C SER A 385 24.16 -18.10 14.77
N ALA A 386 23.10 -17.54 15.37
CA ALA A 386 22.03 -18.35 15.95
C ALA A 386 21.25 -19.08 14.86
N GLU A 387 20.97 -18.44 13.74
CA GLU A 387 20.28 -19.04 12.60
C GLU A 387 21.10 -20.17 11.99
N GLU A 388 22.38 -19.95 11.74
CA GLU A 388 23.29 -20.98 11.22
C GLU A 388 23.33 -22.20 12.14
N GLN A 389 23.44 -21.98 13.46
CA GLN A 389 23.43 -23.06 14.45
C GLN A 389 22.11 -23.85 14.42
N LEU A 390 20.97 -23.16 14.36
CA LEU A 390 19.66 -23.80 14.29
C LEU A 390 19.47 -24.60 12.99
N LEU A 391 20.00 -24.10 11.87
CA LEU A 391 20.00 -24.81 10.59
C LEU A 391 20.85 -26.09 10.65
N GLN A 392 22.03 -26.04 11.28
CA GLN A 392 22.88 -27.21 11.49
C GLN A 392 22.16 -28.27 12.35
N LEU A 393 21.45 -27.86 13.41
CA LEU A 393 20.70 -28.77 14.27
C LEU A 393 19.54 -29.48 13.56
N ARG A 394 18.93 -28.84 12.56
CA ARG A 394 17.91 -29.48 11.71
C ARG A 394 18.44 -30.69 10.93
N GLY A 395 19.72 -30.72 10.62
CA GLY A 395 20.40 -31.83 9.93
C GLY A 395 20.70 -33.03 10.85
N VAL A 396 20.61 -32.85 12.16
CA VAL A 396 20.91 -33.92 13.16
C VAL A 396 19.68 -34.81 13.32
N GLN A 397 19.54 -35.84 12.48
CA GLN A 397 18.39 -36.72 12.48
C GLN A 397 18.73 -38.21 12.65
N SER A 398 20.02 -38.57 12.64
CA SER A 398 20.44 -39.97 12.66
C SER A 398 21.58 -40.18 13.65
N GLY A 399 21.50 -41.27 14.43
CA GLY A 399 22.50 -41.69 15.41
C GLY A 399 21.89 -42.28 16.68
N PRO A 400 22.71 -42.71 17.67
CA PRO A 400 22.23 -43.17 18.96
C PRO A 400 21.43 -42.07 19.68
N THR A 401 20.27 -42.41 20.24
CA THR A 401 19.33 -41.45 20.84
C THR A 401 19.98 -40.53 21.86
N ALA A 402 20.86 -41.05 22.71
CA ALA A 402 21.57 -40.25 23.74
C ALA A 402 22.53 -39.22 23.12
N GLU A 403 23.20 -39.57 22.02
CA GLU A 403 24.14 -38.69 21.32
C GLU A 403 23.39 -37.59 20.59
N VAL A 404 22.32 -37.94 19.84
CA VAL A 404 21.46 -36.97 19.15
C VAL A 404 20.81 -36.01 20.17
N ALA A 405 20.27 -36.51 21.27
CA ALA A 405 19.66 -35.68 22.31
C ALA A 405 20.69 -34.73 22.94
N ARG A 406 21.90 -35.21 23.25
CA ARG A 406 22.99 -34.36 23.79
C ARG A 406 23.39 -33.27 22.84
N GLN A 407 23.55 -33.57 21.53
CA GLN A 407 23.93 -32.60 20.51
C GLN A 407 22.83 -31.57 20.32
N LEU A 408 21.57 -31.97 20.24
CA LEU A 408 20.43 -31.04 20.11
C LEU A 408 20.32 -30.14 21.35
N LEU A 409 20.39 -30.67 22.57
CA LEU A 409 20.27 -29.87 23.79
C LEU A 409 21.41 -28.84 23.92
N ARG A 410 22.66 -29.23 23.62
CA ARG A 410 23.80 -28.32 23.64
C ARG A 410 23.68 -27.24 22.57
N GLY A 411 23.30 -27.61 21.34
CA GLY A 411 23.15 -26.67 20.24
C GLY A 411 22.00 -25.68 20.47
N LEU A 412 20.87 -26.15 20.96
CA LEU A 412 19.73 -25.28 21.33
C LEU A 412 20.10 -24.33 22.46
N GLY A 413 20.82 -24.79 23.49
CA GLY A 413 21.30 -23.94 24.57
C GLY A 413 22.28 -22.87 24.07
N HIS A 414 23.18 -23.21 23.15
CA HIS A 414 24.09 -22.25 22.55
C HIS A 414 23.33 -21.20 21.70
N SER A 415 22.40 -21.63 20.85
CA SER A 415 21.55 -20.72 20.05
C SER A 415 20.71 -19.80 20.93
N ALA A 416 20.15 -20.32 22.04
CA ALA A 416 19.42 -19.52 23.01
C ALA A 416 20.32 -18.42 23.64
N GLY A 417 21.56 -18.74 23.98
CA GLY A 417 22.54 -17.75 24.47
C GLY A 417 22.84 -16.65 23.46
N LEU A 418 22.99 -16.99 22.17
CA LEU A 418 23.19 -16.02 21.10
C LEU A 418 21.98 -15.10 20.92
N ILE A 419 20.78 -15.67 20.93
CA ILE A 419 19.51 -14.92 20.84
C ILE A 419 19.36 -13.99 22.05
N GLU A 420 19.65 -14.47 23.26
CA GLU A 420 19.59 -13.65 24.47
C GLU A 420 20.60 -12.48 24.41
N ALA A 421 21.80 -12.73 23.93
CA ALA A 421 22.82 -11.68 23.75
C ALA A 421 22.39 -10.63 22.71
N ALA A 422 21.80 -11.06 21.59
CA ALA A 422 21.25 -10.16 20.58
C ALA A 422 20.08 -9.33 21.17
N TRP A 423 19.17 -9.98 21.88
CA TRP A 423 18.04 -9.34 22.53
C TRP A 423 18.46 -8.28 23.56
N LYS A 424 19.39 -8.60 24.48
CA LYS A 424 19.93 -7.65 25.47
C LYS A 424 20.53 -6.41 24.80
N ARG A 425 21.32 -6.61 23.74
CA ARG A 425 21.92 -5.49 22.98
C ARG A 425 20.87 -4.64 22.29
N THR A 426 19.83 -5.26 21.74
CA THR A 426 18.72 -4.56 21.12
C THR A 426 17.95 -3.73 22.13
N ALA A 427 17.66 -4.27 23.31
CA ALA A 427 16.98 -3.55 24.38
C ALA A 427 17.79 -2.34 24.88
N VAL A 428 19.08 -2.53 25.11
CA VAL A 428 20.00 -1.42 25.49
C VAL A 428 20.04 -0.34 24.41
N ALA A 429 20.15 -0.74 23.15
CA ALA A 429 20.18 0.18 22.03
C ALA A 429 18.87 0.98 21.89
N ALA A 430 17.71 0.35 22.13
CA ALA A 430 16.41 1.01 22.12
C ALA A 430 16.31 2.07 23.24
N VAL A 431 16.72 1.71 24.46
CA VAL A 431 16.72 2.66 25.60
C VAL A 431 17.69 3.82 25.36
N ASN A 432 18.89 3.55 24.88
CA ASN A 432 19.87 4.58 24.49
C ASN A 432 19.34 5.45 23.35
N GLY A 433 18.45 4.91 22.51
CA GLY A 433 17.72 5.61 21.46
C GLY A 433 16.58 6.48 21.95
N GLY A 434 16.35 6.54 23.24
CA GLY A 434 15.30 7.36 23.85
C GLY A 434 13.97 6.66 24.01
N VAL A 435 13.88 5.34 23.81
CA VAL A 435 12.67 4.57 24.10
C VAL A 435 12.52 4.40 25.62
N PRO A 436 11.37 4.73 26.21
CA PRO A 436 11.14 4.53 27.64
C PRO A 436 11.31 3.06 28.07
N TRP A 437 11.82 2.83 29.27
CA TRP A 437 12.02 1.49 29.85
C TRP A 437 10.71 0.68 29.88
N GLU A 438 9.63 1.31 30.21
CA GLU A 438 8.30 0.71 30.29
C GLU A 438 7.83 0.19 28.92
N GLU A 439 8.19 0.89 27.87
CA GLU A 439 7.84 0.49 26.51
C GLU A 439 8.68 -0.69 26.04
N VAL A 440 10.00 -0.65 26.28
CA VAL A 440 10.92 -1.76 25.95
C VAL A 440 10.52 -3.00 26.75
N ALA A 441 10.15 -2.83 28.05
CA ALA A 441 9.71 -3.92 28.91
C ALA A 441 8.42 -4.57 28.40
N ARG A 442 7.46 -3.77 27.90
CA ARG A 442 6.24 -4.26 27.30
C ARG A 442 6.51 -5.07 26.02
N TRP A 443 7.45 -4.63 25.18
CA TRP A 443 7.86 -5.39 23.99
C TRP A 443 8.60 -6.67 24.34
N ALA A 444 9.27 -6.67 25.45
CA ALA A 444 10.01 -7.82 25.99
C ALA A 444 9.12 -8.80 26.81
N ASP A 445 7.83 -8.46 26.96
CA ASP A 445 6.87 -9.21 27.80
C ASP A 445 7.36 -9.46 29.24
N MET A 446 7.94 -8.41 29.84
CA MET A 446 8.45 -8.49 31.22
C MET A 446 8.28 -7.17 31.99
N PRO A 447 8.29 -7.20 33.35
CA PRO A 447 8.25 -5.99 34.16
C PRO A 447 9.49 -5.11 33.92
N ALA A 448 9.28 -3.77 33.88
CA ALA A 448 10.36 -2.82 33.61
C ALA A 448 11.51 -2.89 34.62
N GLU A 449 11.22 -3.20 35.87
CA GLU A 449 12.21 -3.40 36.94
C GLU A 449 13.11 -4.62 36.68
N VAL A 450 12.50 -5.71 36.20
CA VAL A 450 13.24 -6.94 35.85
C VAL A 450 14.14 -6.68 34.64
N LEU A 451 13.62 -6.02 33.60
CA LEU A 451 14.43 -5.63 32.43
C LEU A 451 15.62 -4.76 32.84
N ARG A 452 15.36 -3.75 33.69
CA ARG A 452 16.42 -2.84 34.17
C ARG A 452 17.50 -3.60 34.94
N SER A 453 17.10 -4.48 35.86
CA SER A 453 18.01 -5.32 36.63
C SER A 453 18.87 -6.22 35.73
N MET A 454 18.25 -6.89 34.75
CA MET A 454 18.96 -7.77 33.81
C MET A 454 19.99 -7.04 32.94
N LEU A 455 19.70 -5.79 32.55
CA LEU A 455 20.58 -5.01 31.67
C LEU A 455 21.66 -4.25 32.45
N THR A 456 21.44 -3.93 33.72
CA THR A 456 22.43 -3.27 34.60
C THR A 456 23.39 -4.27 35.25
N ALA A 457 22.95 -5.48 35.57
CA ALA A 457 23.80 -6.52 36.15
C ALA A 457 24.94 -7.02 35.22
N GLY A 458 24.92 -6.66 33.94
CA GLY A 458 25.92 -7.03 32.95
C GLY A 458 26.92 -5.92 32.59
N LYS A 459 26.96 -4.78 33.27
CA LYS A 459 28.05 -3.83 33.12
C LYS A 459 29.28 -4.41 33.85
N PRO A 460 30.38 -4.75 33.13
CA PRO A 460 31.66 -4.90 33.84
C PRO A 460 31.95 -3.53 34.47
N GLU A 461 32.27 -3.52 35.76
CA GLU A 461 32.93 -2.38 36.38
C GLU A 461 34.18 -2.14 35.54
N ASP A 462 34.16 -1.12 34.69
CA ASP A 462 35.38 -0.59 34.09
C ASP A 462 36.20 -0.06 35.28
N GLY A 463 37.05 -0.96 35.80
CA GLY A 463 38.05 -0.67 36.78
C GLY A 463 39.02 0.34 36.21
N GLY A 464 39.29 1.35 37.00
CA GLY A 464 40.09 2.55 36.83
C GLY A 464 41.47 2.44 36.17
#